data_f853ed2449464aaa6064f0d659115cf8
#
_entry.id   f853ed2449464aaa6064f0d659115cf8
#
_cell.length_a   1.000
_cell.length_b   1.000
_cell.length_c   1.000
_cell.angle_alpha   90.00
_cell.angle_beta   90.00
_cell.angle_gamma   90.00
#
_symmetry.space_group_name_H-M   'P 1'
#
loop_
_entity.id
_entity.type
_entity.pdbx_description
1 polymer ?
#
loop_
_entity_poly.entity_id
_entity_poly.type
_entity_poly.pdbx_seq_one_letter_code
_entity_poly.pdbx_strand_id
1 'polypeptide(L)'
;MGAIFSSTSNKAQKRSNVKLQAQQVPIFNGNPLMWHTWKKKTRAAVGTAGMLGILDDETYAVGNQVDNETIYHLLQVATSDGNAAHLVDKYEAEKDGRKAFAELQAWYEGDELTTETAEDVRSKLDKLTLSTRITGSEYINNFQLYTKQLEDLGESYTTSKTVSIFLDQISDPDYTSTKELCIENQHTLDECIARIRAKERRLDRERLRHRRRSISVRRGHINQDEQDDDPDEYDLAEFLTEKGYYSIPPRTWKSLSKEDREKIKQFNGLLRKKRRSSGDTDQINNRRASYQDQDSKKRKTV
;
A
#
# COMPACT_ATOMS: atom_id res chain seq x y z
N MET A 1 -62.60 15.26 -32.79
CA MET A 1 -61.14 15.50 -32.81
C MET A 1 -60.67 15.65 -31.37
N GLY A 2 -60.12 14.58 -30.78
CA GLY A 2 -59.65 14.58 -29.38
C GLY A 2 -58.15 14.75 -29.36
N ALA A 3 -57.66 15.82 -28.76
CA ALA A 3 -56.24 16.07 -28.57
C ALA A 3 -55.74 15.27 -27.35
N ILE A 4 -54.85 14.30 -27.59
CA ILE A 4 -54.17 13.53 -26.57
C ILE A 4 -52.99 14.38 -26.07
N PHE A 5 -53.13 14.97 -24.87
CA PHE A 5 -52.01 15.59 -24.18
C PHE A 5 -51.14 14.51 -23.59
N SER A 6 -49.99 14.23 -24.20
CA SER A 6 -48.93 13.41 -23.62
C SER A 6 -48.28 14.17 -22.47
N SER A 7 -48.64 13.79 -21.24
CA SER A 7 -47.97 14.26 -20.04
C SER A 7 -46.57 13.63 -19.99
N THR A 8 -45.54 14.34 -20.42
CA THR A 8 -44.15 13.99 -20.17
C THR A 8 -43.87 14.22 -18.68
N SER A 9 -43.91 13.13 -17.92
CA SER A 9 -43.52 13.09 -16.51
C SER A 9 -42.03 13.42 -16.39
N ASN A 10 -41.73 14.69 -16.11
CA ASN A 10 -40.40 15.10 -15.62
C ASN A 10 -40.17 14.45 -14.26
N LYS A 11 -39.56 13.25 -14.27
CA LYS A 11 -38.90 12.72 -13.09
C LYS A 11 -37.73 13.64 -12.75
N ALA A 12 -37.99 14.64 -11.91
CA ALA A 12 -36.94 15.44 -11.27
C ALA A 12 -36.08 14.42 -10.49
N GLN A 13 -34.89 14.11 -11.05
CA GLN A 13 -33.92 13.23 -10.45
C GLN A 13 -33.50 13.87 -9.13
N LYS A 14 -33.87 13.25 -8.03
CA LYS A 14 -33.59 13.70 -6.67
C LYS A 14 -32.05 13.80 -6.54
N ARG A 15 -31.50 15.01 -6.73
CA ARG A 15 -30.07 15.28 -6.60
C ARG A 15 -29.68 14.89 -5.18
N SER A 16 -28.78 13.94 -5.04
CA SER A 16 -28.19 13.63 -3.75
C SER A 16 -27.43 14.87 -3.30
N ASN A 17 -27.77 15.42 -2.12
CA ASN A 17 -27.09 16.58 -1.53
C ASN A 17 -25.66 16.25 -1.05
N VAL A 18 -24.98 15.33 -1.69
CA VAL A 18 -23.58 15.00 -1.40
C VAL A 18 -22.74 16.10 -2.06
N LYS A 19 -22.30 17.06 -1.25
CA LYS A 19 -21.34 18.07 -1.69
C LYS A 19 -20.02 17.40 -1.98
N LEU A 20 -19.55 17.54 -3.21
CA LEU A 20 -18.20 17.15 -3.58
C LEU A 20 -17.20 17.99 -2.78
N GLN A 21 -16.34 17.34 -2.00
CA GLN A 21 -15.31 18.02 -1.22
C GLN A 21 -13.94 17.82 -1.88
N ALA A 22 -13.09 18.85 -1.84
CA ALA A 22 -11.75 18.80 -2.42
C ALA A 22 -10.91 17.60 -1.92
N GLN A 23 -11.15 17.16 -0.69
CA GLN A 23 -10.49 15.98 -0.09
C GLN A 23 -10.87 14.64 -0.75
N GLN A 24 -11.95 14.59 -1.53
CA GLN A 24 -12.39 13.38 -2.22
C GLN A 24 -11.67 13.15 -3.54
N VAL A 25 -11.10 14.22 -4.12
CA VAL A 25 -10.29 14.15 -5.33
C VAL A 25 -8.83 14.05 -4.94
N PRO A 26 -8.12 12.99 -5.34
CA PRO A 26 -6.72 12.83 -4.97
C PRO A 26 -5.84 13.89 -5.65
N ILE A 27 -4.74 14.27 -4.98
CA ILE A 27 -3.74 15.17 -5.57
C ILE A 27 -3.05 14.48 -6.73
N PHE A 28 -2.83 15.21 -7.81
CA PHE A 28 -2.11 14.76 -9.00
C PHE A 28 -0.83 15.58 -9.19
N ASN A 29 0.28 14.93 -9.08
CA ASN A 29 1.60 15.56 -9.20
C ASN A 29 2.10 15.70 -10.65
N GLY A 30 1.29 15.35 -11.65
CA GLY A 30 1.67 15.41 -13.07
C GLY A 30 2.47 14.19 -13.55
N ASN A 31 2.57 13.11 -12.76
CA ASN A 31 3.26 11.89 -13.20
C ASN A 31 2.36 11.09 -14.17
N PRO A 32 2.79 10.87 -15.44
CA PRO A 32 2.01 10.13 -16.43
C PRO A 32 1.61 8.73 -15.99
N LEU A 33 2.48 8.02 -15.25
CA LEU A 33 2.19 6.68 -14.73
C LEU A 33 1.04 6.63 -13.73
N MET A 34 0.75 7.76 -13.09
CA MET A 34 -0.35 7.87 -12.13
C MET A 34 -1.65 8.35 -12.76
N TRP A 35 -1.61 8.82 -14.03
CA TRP A 35 -2.75 9.43 -14.71
C TRP A 35 -4.00 8.55 -14.72
N HIS A 36 -3.88 7.31 -15.21
CA HIS A 36 -5.05 6.41 -15.32
C HIS A 36 -5.70 6.11 -13.96
N THR A 37 -4.86 5.91 -12.93
CA THR A 37 -5.35 5.68 -11.57
C THR A 37 -6.02 6.93 -11.01
N TRP A 38 -5.40 8.10 -11.21
CA TRP A 38 -5.95 9.37 -10.77
C TRP A 38 -7.25 9.69 -11.49
N LYS A 39 -7.30 9.57 -12.82
CA LYS A 39 -8.50 9.76 -13.65
C LYS A 39 -9.66 8.90 -13.15
N LYS A 40 -9.44 7.61 -12.92
CA LYS A 40 -10.47 6.69 -12.38
C LYS A 40 -11.01 7.17 -11.02
N LYS A 41 -10.12 7.56 -10.10
CA LYS A 41 -10.52 8.05 -8.77
C LYS A 41 -11.29 9.38 -8.84
N THR A 42 -10.82 10.31 -9.67
CA THR A 42 -11.47 11.61 -9.88
C THR A 42 -12.86 11.43 -10.47
N ARG A 43 -13.01 10.61 -11.53
CA ARG A 43 -14.32 10.29 -12.10
C ARG A 43 -15.25 9.61 -11.10
N ALA A 44 -14.74 8.71 -10.26
CA ALA A 44 -15.53 8.08 -9.21
C ALA A 44 -16.01 9.10 -8.16
N ALA A 45 -15.15 10.03 -7.73
CA ALA A 45 -15.52 11.10 -6.79
C ALA A 45 -16.60 12.02 -7.38
N VAL A 46 -16.40 12.47 -8.62
CA VAL A 46 -17.37 13.28 -9.37
C VAL A 46 -18.70 12.54 -9.58
N GLY A 47 -18.62 11.21 -9.88
CA GLY A 47 -19.80 10.36 -10.03
C GLY A 47 -20.58 10.17 -8.73
N THR A 48 -19.88 10.05 -7.58
CA THR A 48 -20.53 9.96 -6.26
C THR A 48 -21.32 11.22 -5.92
N ALA A 49 -20.86 12.38 -6.39
CA ALA A 49 -21.57 13.66 -6.27
C ALA A 49 -22.70 13.85 -7.29
N GLY A 50 -22.89 12.92 -8.23
CA GLY A 50 -23.91 13.01 -9.29
C GLY A 50 -23.56 13.96 -10.42
N MET A 51 -22.29 14.37 -10.53
CA MET A 51 -21.80 15.36 -11.50
C MET A 51 -21.09 14.74 -12.72
N LEU A 52 -21.09 13.43 -12.87
CA LEU A 52 -20.32 12.74 -13.92
C LEU A 52 -20.69 13.21 -15.34
N GLY A 53 -21.98 13.55 -15.56
CA GLY A 53 -22.46 14.07 -16.83
C GLY A 53 -21.74 15.35 -17.29
N ILE A 54 -21.18 16.14 -16.37
CA ILE A 54 -20.41 17.35 -16.72
C ILE A 54 -19.11 16.97 -17.45
N LEU A 55 -18.46 15.91 -17.05
CA LEU A 55 -17.22 15.45 -17.70
C LEU A 55 -17.46 14.82 -19.07
N ASP A 56 -18.65 14.23 -19.28
CA ASP A 56 -18.93 13.40 -20.45
C ASP A 56 -19.75 14.14 -21.53
N ASP A 57 -20.55 15.14 -21.15
CA ASP A 57 -21.49 15.82 -22.06
C ASP A 57 -21.39 17.35 -21.95
N GLU A 58 -21.03 17.98 -23.07
CA GLU A 58 -20.93 19.45 -23.18
C GLU A 58 -22.24 20.15 -22.93
N THR A 59 -23.33 19.63 -23.50
CA THR A 59 -24.66 20.22 -23.34
C THR A 59 -25.11 20.19 -21.88
N TYR A 60 -24.78 19.08 -21.19
CA TYR A 60 -25.04 18.94 -19.76
C TYR A 60 -24.20 19.92 -18.94
N ALA A 61 -22.94 20.11 -19.29
CA ALA A 61 -22.03 21.05 -18.61
C ALA A 61 -22.50 22.49 -18.73
N VAL A 62 -22.93 22.92 -19.93
CA VAL A 62 -23.49 24.24 -20.17
C VAL A 62 -24.78 24.46 -19.36
N GLY A 63 -25.65 23.47 -19.27
CA GLY A 63 -26.89 23.54 -18.48
C GLY A 63 -26.67 23.52 -16.96
N ASN A 64 -25.49 23.14 -16.47
CA ASN A 64 -25.15 23.00 -15.04
C ASN A 64 -23.86 23.76 -14.70
N GLN A 65 -23.82 25.05 -15.00
CA GLN A 65 -22.62 25.90 -14.89
C GLN A 65 -22.00 25.89 -13.47
N VAL A 66 -22.82 25.93 -12.42
CA VAL A 66 -22.33 25.92 -11.02
C VAL A 66 -21.59 24.64 -10.69
N ASP A 67 -22.09 23.51 -11.16
CA ASP A 67 -21.45 22.21 -10.96
C ASP A 67 -20.15 22.11 -11.79
N ASN A 68 -20.15 22.66 -13.01
CA ASN A 68 -18.97 22.75 -13.88
C ASN A 68 -17.87 23.63 -13.26
N GLU A 69 -18.21 24.79 -12.70
CA GLU A 69 -17.30 25.65 -11.94
C GLU A 69 -16.77 24.93 -10.67
N THR A 70 -17.62 24.18 -9.99
CA THR A 70 -17.19 23.35 -8.83
C THR A 70 -16.14 22.34 -9.24
N ILE A 71 -16.31 21.65 -10.37
CA ILE A 71 -15.33 20.71 -10.90
C ILE A 71 -14.02 21.42 -11.25
N TYR A 72 -14.10 22.62 -11.87
CA TYR A 72 -12.90 23.41 -12.16
C TYR A 72 -12.08 23.67 -10.90
N HIS A 73 -12.68 24.17 -9.84
CA HIS A 73 -11.98 24.45 -8.59
C HIS A 73 -11.41 23.19 -7.94
N LEU A 74 -12.11 22.05 -8.05
CA LEU A 74 -11.58 20.79 -7.58
C LEU A 74 -10.35 20.33 -8.35
N LEU A 75 -10.37 20.47 -9.68
CA LEU A 75 -9.21 20.15 -10.52
C LEU A 75 -8.04 21.08 -10.20
N GLN A 76 -8.30 22.39 -10.04
CA GLN A 76 -7.28 23.37 -9.65
C GLN A 76 -6.58 22.97 -8.34
N VAL A 77 -7.34 22.62 -7.32
CA VAL A 77 -6.78 22.14 -6.04
C VAL A 77 -6.05 20.82 -6.22
N ALA A 78 -6.61 19.88 -6.97
CA ALA A 78 -6.04 18.54 -7.14
C ALA A 78 -4.74 18.55 -7.96
N THR A 79 -4.48 19.56 -8.79
CA THR A 79 -3.28 19.67 -9.63
C THR A 79 -2.29 20.74 -9.16
N SER A 80 -2.60 21.48 -8.08
CA SER A 80 -1.81 22.62 -7.60
C SER A 80 -0.33 22.34 -7.35
N ASP A 81 -0.02 21.11 -6.91
CA ASP A 81 1.35 20.72 -6.51
C ASP A 81 2.14 20.09 -7.67
N GLY A 82 1.63 20.08 -8.90
CA GLY A 82 2.22 19.34 -10.01
C GLY A 82 2.34 20.12 -11.32
N ASN A 83 3.08 19.50 -12.25
CA ASN A 83 3.27 20.05 -13.60
C ASN A 83 1.95 20.13 -14.41
N ALA A 84 0.86 19.54 -13.91
CA ALA A 84 -0.44 19.55 -14.56
C ALA A 84 -1.24 20.85 -14.31
N ALA A 85 -0.85 21.68 -13.33
CA ALA A 85 -1.56 22.90 -12.96
C ALA A 85 -1.77 23.83 -14.16
N HIS A 86 -0.73 24.04 -14.98
CA HIS A 86 -0.79 24.95 -16.14
C HIS A 86 -1.85 24.55 -17.19
N LEU A 87 -2.22 23.26 -17.27
CA LEU A 87 -3.28 22.79 -18.17
C LEU A 87 -4.67 23.20 -17.67
N VAL A 88 -4.85 23.16 -16.35
CA VAL A 88 -6.11 23.57 -15.70
C VAL A 88 -6.24 25.09 -15.71
N ASP A 89 -5.16 25.82 -15.42
CA ASP A 89 -5.12 27.28 -15.34
C ASP A 89 -5.46 27.98 -16.67
N LYS A 90 -5.28 27.30 -17.82
CA LYS A 90 -5.75 27.79 -19.11
C LYS A 90 -7.24 28.19 -19.10
N TYR A 91 -8.04 27.58 -18.26
CA TYR A 91 -9.49 27.77 -18.16
C TYR A 91 -9.91 28.57 -16.93
N GLU A 92 -8.99 29.30 -16.30
CA GLU A 92 -9.25 30.11 -15.10
C GLU A 92 -10.30 31.18 -15.33
N ALA A 93 -10.26 31.87 -16.49
CA ALA A 93 -11.21 32.92 -16.83
C ALA A 93 -12.64 32.38 -17.03
N GLU A 94 -12.76 31.18 -17.59
CA GLU A 94 -14.04 30.54 -17.89
C GLU A 94 -14.57 29.71 -16.75
N LYS A 95 -13.67 29.26 -15.86
CA LYS A 95 -13.90 28.28 -14.80
C LYS A 95 -14.59 27.00 -15.31
N ASP A 96 -14.15 26.56 -16.50
CA ASP A 96 -14.75 25.41 -17.19
C ASP A 96 -14.03 24.12 -16.80
N GLY A 97 -14.63 23.41 -15.84
CA GLY A 97 -14.08 22.14 -15.33
C GLY A 97 -14.07 21.01 -16.36
N ARG A 98 -15.07 20.99 -17.26
CA ARG A 98 -15.12 20.02 -18.36
C ARG A 98 -13.96 20.20 -19.33
N LYS A 99 -13.75 21.45 -19.79
CA LYS A 99 -12.64 21.74 -20.70
C LYS A 99 -11.29 21.49 -20.05
N ALA A 100 -11.13 21.88 -18.79
CA ALA A 100 -9.91 21.62 -18.03
C ALA A 100 -9.63 20.12 -17.91
N PHE A 101 -10.64 19.29 -17.62
CA PHE A 101 -10.49 17.84 -17.56
C PHE A 101 -10.19 17.23 -18.93
N ALA A 102 -10.84 17.70 -19.99
CA ALA A 102 -10.59 17.26 -21.37
C ALA A 102 -9.16 17.60 -21.84
N GLU A 103 -8.62 18.77 -21.44
CA GLU A 103 -7.25 19.18 -21.74
C GLU A 103 -6.23 18.26 -21.01
N LEU A 104 -6.47 17.97 -19.73
CA LEU A 104 -5.66 17.00 -19.00
C LEU A 104 -5.70 15.63 -19.68
N GLN A 105 -6.87 15.20 -20.11
CA GLN A 105 -7.04 13.93 -20.81
C GLN A 105 -6.30 13.92 -22.14
N ALA A 106 -6.43 14.95 -22.95
CA ALA A 106 -5.75 15.07 -24.24
C ALA A 106 -4.23 15.07 -24.09
N TRP A 107 -3.72 15.72 -23.04
CA TRP A 107 -2.29 15.75 -22.75
C TRP A 107 -1.74 14.39 -22.31
N TYR A 108 -2.37 13.75 -21.31
CA TYR A 108 -1.87 12.51 -20.71
C TYR A 108 -2.24 11.23 -21.48
N GLU A 109 -3.21 11.31 -22.40
CA GLU A 109 -3.60 10.20 -23.29
C GLU A 109 -3.18 10.46 -24.75
N GLY A 110 -2.38 11.50 -25.01
CA GLY A 110 -1.79 11.75 -26.31
C GLY A 110 -0.78 10.69 -26.69
N ASP A 111 -0.72 10.32 -27.99
CA ASP A 111 0.07 9.21 -28.51
C ASP A 111 1.56 9.30 -28.18
N GLU A 112 2.14 10.51 -28.23
CA GLU A 112 3.57 10.74 -27.99
C GLU A 112 3.94 10.43 -26.54
N LEU A 113 3.21 11.03 -25.57
CA LEU A 113 3.49 10.82 -24.14
C LEU A 113 3.17 9.39 -23.68
N THR A 114 2.11 8.78 -24.22
CA THR A 114 1.77 7.38 -23.96
C THR A 114 2.83 6.43 -24.44
N THR A 115 3.37 6.65 -25.65
CA THR A 115 4.44 5.82 -26.23
C THR A 115 5.73 5.92 -25.41
N GLU A 116 6.19 7.15 -25.10
CA GLU A 116 7.38 7.37 -24.28
C GLU A 116 7.23 6.73 -22.89
N THR A 117 6.06 6.91 -22.27
CA THR A 117 5.77 6.33 -20.94
C THR A 117 5.74 4.81 -21.00
N ALA A 118 5.18 4.21 -22.07
CA ALA A 118 5.15 2.77 -22.25
C ALA A 118 6.54 2.18 -22.44
N GLU A 119 7.41 2.86 -23.20
CA GLU A 119 8.81 2.46 -23.37
C GLU A 119 9.59 2.47 -22.07
N ASP A 120 9.39 3.50 -21.25
CA ASP A 120 9.97 3.60 -19.92
C ASP A 120 9.54 2.45 -19.00
N VAL A 121 8.24 2.12 -18.98
CA VAL A 121 7.72 1.01 -18.19
C VAL A 121 8.23 -0.33 -18.70
N ARG A 122 8.29 -0.50 -20.02
CA ARG A 122 8.84 -1.70 -20.66
C ARG A 122 10.31 -1.90 -20.29
N SER A 123 11.11 -0.82 -20.35
CA SER A 123 12.50 -0.85 -19.92
C SER A 123 12.67 -1.22 -18.44
N LYS A 124 11.76 -0.76 -17.56
CA LYS A 124 11.75 -1.15 -16.15
C LYS A 124 11.36 -2.61 -15.95
N LEU A 125 10.38 -3.08 -16.72
CA LEU A 125 9.96 -4.49 -16.70
C LEU A 125 11.10 -5.39 -17.18
N ASP A 126 11.79 -5.04 -18.28
CA ASP A 126 12.89 -5.83 -18.83
C ASP A 126 14.11 -5.91 -17.90
N LYS A 127 14.35 -4.85 -17.11
CA LYS A 127 15.43 -4.81 -16.11
C LYS A 127 15.05 -5.47 -14.78
N LEU A 128 13.76 -5.76 -14.57
CA LEU A 128 13.31 -6.37 -13.34
C LEU A 128 13.76 -7.83 -13.29
N THR A 129 14.55 -8.19 -12.30
CA THR A 129 15.08 -9.54 -12.15
C THR A 129 14.98 -9.97 -10.70
N LEU A 130 14.36 -11.13 -10.43
CA LEU A 130 14.40 -11.76 -9.13
C LEU A 130 15.80 -12.32 -8.90
N SER A 131 16.58 -11.65 -8.09
CA SER A 131 17.96 -11.97 -7.72
C SER A 131 18.10 -11.95 -6.20
N THR A 132 19.26 -12.30 -5.69
CA THR A 132 19.56 -12.24 -4.24
C THR A 132 19.44 -10.85 -3.61
N ARG A 133 19.28 -9.79 -4.44
CA ARG A 133 19.19 -8.38 -3.99
C ARG A 133 17.77 -7.93 -3.66
N ILE A 134 16.76 -8.57 -4.24
CA ILE A 134 15.35 -8.23 -4.04
C ILE A 134 14.58 -9.44 -3.51
N THR A 135 13.56 -9.20 -2.73
CA THR A 135 12.70 -10.26 -2.20
C THR A 135 11.72 -10.76 -3.27
N GLY A 136 11.23 -12.01 -3.10
CA GLY A 136 10.19 -12.54 -3.99
C GLY A 136 8.92 -11.69 -3.98
N SER A 137 8.56 -11.16 -2.82
CA SER A 137 7.38 -10.26 -2.66
C SER A 137 7.57 -8.93 -3.39
N GLU A 138 8.76 -8.33 -3.31
CA GLU A 138 9.08 -7.09 -4.02
C GLU A 138 9.09 -7.30 -5.53
N TYR A 139 9.70 -8.39 -6.01
CA TYR A 139 9.69 -8.78 -7.41
C TYR A 139 8.24 -8.91 -7.95
N ILE A 140 7.39 -9.66 -7.25
CA ILE A 140 5.99 -9.86 -7.63
C ILE A 140 5.25 -8.53 -7.71
N ASN A 141 5.39 -7.67 -6.69
CA ASN A 141 4.70 -6.39 -6.65
C ASN A 141 5.13 -5.47 -7.80
N ASN A 142 6.43 -5.39 -8.10
CA ASN A 142 6.96 -4.59 -9.20
C ASN A 142 6.51 -5.15 -10.56
N PHE A 143 6.53 -6.48 -10.74
CA PHE A 143 6.06 -7.12 -11.95
C PHE A 143 4.57 -6.82 -12.22
N GLN A 144 3.73 -7.00 -11.21
CA GLN A 144 2.30 -6.71 -11.31
C GLN A 144 2.03 -5.21 -11.54
N LEU A 145 2.82 -4.33 -10.94
CA LEU A 145 2.73 -2.89 -11.16
C LEU A 145 3.04 -2.53 -12.62
N TYR A 146 4.17 -3.00 -13.15
CA TYR A 146 4.60 -2.64 -14.51
C TYR A 146 3.69 -3.25 -15.58
N THR A 147 3.26 -4.50 -15.42
CA THR A 147 2.32 -5.12 -16.36
C THR A 147 0.97 -4.40 -16.35
N LYS A 148 0.49 -3.95 -15.18
CA LYS A 148 -0.73 -3.17 -15.07
C LYS A 148 -0.59 -1.78 -15.70
N GLN A 149 0.55 -1.13 -15.53
CA GLN A 149 0.82 0.17 -16.16
C GLN A 149 0.83 0.04 -17.68
N LEU A 150 1.46 -1.00 -18.24
CA LEU A 150 1.44 -1.26 -19.70
C LEU A 150 0.00 -1.51 -20.19
N GLU A 151 -0.79 -2.30 -19.47
CA GLU A 151 -2.20 -2.53 -19.80
C GLU A 151 -3.01 -1.22 -19.78
N ASP A 152 -2.80 -0.36 -18.78
CA ASP A 152 -3.47 0.95 -18.68
C ASP A 152 -3.04 1.91 -19.82
N LEU A 153 -1.83 1.73 -20.39
CA LEU A 153 -1.32 2.46 -21.56
C LEU A 153 -1.71 1.83 -22.90
N GLY A 154 -2.54 0.79 -22.89
CA GLY A 154 -3.03 0.11 -24.09
C GLY A 154 -2.14 -1.03 -24.60
N GLU A 155 -1.05 -1.35 -23.90
CA GLU A 155 -0.14 -2.46 -24.25
C GLU A 155 -0.40 -3.65 -23.33
N SER A 156 -1.17 -4.62 -23.78
CA SER A 156 -1.40 -5.84 -23.02
C SER A 156 -0.62 -7.03 -23.61
N TYR A 157 0.01 -7.79 -22.74
CA TYR A 157 0.58 -9.09 -23.12
C TYR A 157 -0.48 -10.19 -23.04
N THR A 158 -0.34 -11.20 -23.89
CA THR A 158 -1.13 -12.44 -23.72
C THR A 158 -0.76 -13.13 -22.41
N THR A 159 -1.69 -13.88 -21.82
CA THR A 159 -1.45 -14.60 -20.56
C THR A 159 -0.18 -15.47 -20.63
N SER A 160 0.02 -16.20 -21.73
CA SER A 160 1.20 -17.03 -21.93
C SER A 160 2.51 -16.19 -21.97
N LYS A 161 2.48 -15.06 -22.67
CA LYS A 161 3.63 -14.15 -22.75
C LYS A 161 3.98 -13.56 -21.38
N THR A 162 2.96 -13.19 -20.60
CA THR A 162 3.14 -12.65 -19.24
C THR A 162 3.80 -13.66 -18.32
N VAL A 163 3.36 -14.93 -18.37
CA VAL A 163 3.99 -16.01 -17.58
C VAL A 163 5.43 -16.25 -18.01
N SER A 164 5.70 -16.27 -19.32
CA SER A 164 7.07 -16.44 -19.83
C SER A 164 7.98 -15.35 -19.32
N ILE A 165 7.62 -14.06 -19.49
CA ILE A 165 8.42 -12.93 -18.99
C ILE A 165 8.66 -13.06 -17.48
N PHE A 166 7.61 -13.37 -16.72
CA PHE A 166 7.70 -13.52 -15.27
C PHE A 166 8.68 -14.61 -14.85
N LEU A 167 8.70 -15.75 -15.52
CA LEU A 167 9.60 -16.85 -15.20
C LEU A 167 11.03 -16.61 -15.72
N ASP A 168 11.18 -16.00 -16.89
CA ASP A 168 12.49 -15.76 -17.50
C ASP A 168 13.35 -14.81 -16.67
N GLN A 169 12.73 -13.87 -15.97
CA GLN A 169 13.38 -12.88 -15.11
C GLN A 169 13.82 -13.44 -13.74
N ILE A 170 13.54 -14.71 -13.43
CA ILE A 170 14.00 -15.36 -12.20
C ILE A 170 15.42 -15.88 -12.41
N SER A 171 16.40 -15.24 -11.78
CA SER A 171 17.82 -15.59 -11.82
C SER A 171 18.38 -16.03 -10.46
N ASP A 172 17.63 -15.90 -9.38
CA ASP A 172 18.05 -16.33 -8.04
C ASP A 172 18.07 -17.86 -7.94
N PRO A 173 19.24 -18.47 -7.62
CA PRO A 173 19.38 -19.93 -7.48
C PRO A 173 18.40 -20.56 -6.51
N ASP A 174 18.02 -19.85 -5.46
CA ASP A 174 17.07 -20.33 -4.46
C ASP A 174 15.68 -20.61 -5.05
N TYR A 175 15.33 -19.97 -6.18
CA TYR A 175 14.04 -20.13 -6.85
C TYR A 175 14.07 -21.00 -8.11
N THR A 176 15.25 -21.53 -8.55
CA THR A 176 15.39 -22.31 -9.78
C THR A 176 14.44 -23.50 -9.82
N SER A 177 14.39 -24.30 -8.77
CA SER A 177 13.48 -25.47 -8.69
C SER A 177 12.00 -25.06 -8.73
N THR A 178 11.66 -23.87 -8.21
CA THR A 178 10.29 -23.36 -8.27
C THR A 178 9.93 -22.90 -9.68
N LYS A 179 10.87 -22.26 -10.38
CA LYS A 179 10.75 -21.87 -11.78
C LYS A 179 10.51 -23.09 -12.68
N GLU A 180 11.37 -24.10 -12.57
CA GLU A 180 11.25 -25.35 -13.34
C GLU A 180 9.91 -26.03 -13.15
N LEU A 181 9.47 -26.15 -11.89
CA LEU A 181 8.17 -26.72 -11.56
C LEU A 181 6.99 -25.94 -12.18
N CYS A 182 7.10 -24.59 -12.24
CA CYS A 182 6.08 -23.77 -12.91
C CYS A 182 6.05 -24.00 -14.41
N ILE A 183 7.19 -24.19 -15.05
CA ILE A 183 7.31 -24.47 -16.49
C ILE A 183 6.75 -25.86 -16.81
N GLU A 184 7.20 -26.89 -16.10
CA GLU A 184 6.78 -28.29 -16.31
C GLU A 184 5.26 -28.48 -16.20
N ASN A 185 4.65 -27.84 -15.21
CA ASN A 185 3.21 -27.98 -14.99
C ASN A 185 2.37 -26.92 -15.70
N GLN A 186 2.97 -26.07 -16.53
CA GLN A 186 2.29 -24.99 -17.28
C GLN A 186 1.38 -24.13 -16.38
N HIS A 187 1.91 -23.75 -15.21
CA HIS A 187 1.16 -22.98 -14.24
C HIS A 187 0.74 -21.59 -14.76
N THR A 188 -0.41 -21.16 -14.34
CA THR A 188 -0.88 -19.76 -14.50
C THR A 188 0.00 -18.79 -13.72
N LEU A 189 -0.06 -17.50 -14.04
CA LEU A 189 0.69 -16.47 -13.33
C LEU A 189 0.39 -16.48 -11.82
N ASP A 190 -0.89 -16.63 -11.44
CA ASP A 190 -1.30 -16.64 -10.03
C ASP A 190 -0.74 -17.86 -9.28
N GLU A 191 -0.69 -19.01 -9.92
CA GLU A 191 -0.07 -20.20 -9.35
C GLU A 191 1.45 -20.05 -9.19
N CYS A 192 2.13 -19.46 -10.19
CA CYS A 192 3.55 -19.12 -10.11
C CYS A 192 3.84 -18.15 -8.95
N ILE A 193 3.05 -17.09 -8.82
CA ILE A 193 3.13 -16.13 -7.72
C ILE A 193 2.93 -16.82 -6.37
N ALA A 194 1.92 -17.67 -6.24
CA ALA A 194 1.65 -18.41 -5.01
C ALA A 194 2.83 -19.29 -4.60
N ARG A 195 3.48 -19.97 -5.57
CA ARG A 195 4.65 -20.82 -5.34
C ARG A 195 5.88 -20.01 -4.92
N ILE A 196 6.16 -18.89 -5.57
CA ILE A 196 7.27 -17.99 -5.18
C ILE A 196 7.07 -17.47 -3.76
N ARG A 197 5.88 -17.02 -3.40
CA ARG A 197 5.55 -16.59 -2.03
C ARG A 197 5.68 -17.72 -1.01
N ALA A 198 5.33 -18.95 -1.38
CA ALA A 198 5.50 -20.12 -0.51
C ALA A 198 6.99 -20.45 -0.29
N LYS A 199 7.79 -20.38 -1.36
CA LYS A 199 9.24 -20.58 -1.30
C LYS A 199 9.91 -19.51 -0.44
N GLU A 200 9.56 -18.22 -0.62
CA GLU A 200 10.08 -17.11 0.19
C GLU A 200 9.82 -17.34 1.69
N ARG A 201 8.59 -17.67 2.07
CA ARG A 201 8.27 -18.00 3.48
C ARG A 201 9.07 -19.18 4.04
N ARG A 202 9.45 -20.13 3.18
CA ARG A 202 10.32 -21.26 3.57
C ARG A 202 11.74 -20.79 3.81
N LEU A 203 12.30 -20.00 2.89
CA LEU A 203 13.63 -19.41 3.00
C LEU A 203 13.76 -18.53 4.25
N ASP A 204 12.77 -17.70 4.55
CA ASP A 204 12.77 -16.89 5.76
C ASP A 204 12.76 -17.74 7.04
N ARG A 205 12.00 -18.83 7.08
CA ARG A 205 12.02 -19.75 8.21
C ARG A 205 13.38 -20.44 8.36
N GLU A 206 14.04 -20.78 7.27
CA GLU A 206 15.37 -21.37 7.28
C GLU A 206 16.42 -20.36 7.76
N ARG A 207 16.39 -19.12 7.26
CA ARG A 207 17.25 -18.00 7.73
C ARG A 207 17.10 -17.75 9.23
N LEU A 208 15.87 -17.77 9.74
CA LEU A 208 15.59 -17.60 11.17
C LEU A 208 16.13 -18.79 12.01
N ARG A 209 16.04 -20.03 11.49
CA ARG A 209 16.61 -21.20 12.15
C ARG A 209 18.13 -21.13 12.20
N HIS A 210 18.79 -20.71 11.12
CA HIS A 210 20.24 -20.53 11.08
C HIS A 210 20.70 -19.44 12.06
N ARG A 211 20.02 -18.31 12.12
CA ARG A 211 20.30 -17.25 13.11
C ARG A 211 20.21 -17.79 14.55
N ARG A 212 19.16 -18.54 14.87
CA ARG A 212 19.00 -19.12 16.21
C ARG A 212 20.12 -20.12 16.55
N ARG A 213 20.56 -20.95 15.59
CA ARG A 213 21.66 -21.89 15.79
C ARG A 213 22.97 -21.16 15.98
N SER A 214 23.29 -20.14 15.20
CA SER A 214 24.53 -19.38 15.35
C SER A 214 24.62 -18.67 16.71
N ILE A 215 23.51 -18.19 17.24
CA ILE A 215 23.44 -17.58 18.59
C ILE A 215 23.65 -18.64 19.66
N SER A 216 23.10 -19.86 19.50
CA SER A 216 23.27 -20.94 20.47
C SER A 216 24.70 -21.50 20.47
N VAL A 217 25.36 -21.57 19.31
CA VAL A 217 26.76 -22.01 19.19
C VAL A 217 27.70 -20.97 19.82
N ARG A 218 27.48 -19.67 19.62
CA ARG A 218 28.26 -18.63 20.32
C ARG A 218 28.09 -18.70 21.83
N ARG A 219 26.88 -18.99 22.34
CA ARG A 219 26.66 -19.22 23.77
C ARG A 219 27.32 -20.48 24.28
N GLY A 220 27.40 -21.56 23.49
CA GLY A 220 28.09 -22.81 23.86
C GLY A 220 29.63 -22.65 23.92
N HIS A 221 30.20 -21.78 23.07
CA HIS A 221 31.65 -21.53 23.08
C HIS A 221 32.10 -20.61 24.23
N ILE A 222 31.23 -19.66 24.64
CA ILE A 222 31.51 -18.77 25.78
C ILE A 222 31.55 -19.57 27.09
N ASN A 223 30.93 -20.73 27.16
CA ASN A 223 30.94 -21.55 28.40
C ASN A 223 32.13 -22.51 28.53
N GLN A 224 33.06 -22.54 27.58
CA GLN A 224 34.19 -23.49 27.65
C GLN A 224 35.59 -22.87 27.87
N ASP A 225 35.78 -21.56 27.67
CA ASP A 225 37.12 -20.95 27.68
C ASP A 225 37.29 -19.65 28.46
N GLU A 226 36.36 -19.23 29.31
CA GLU A 226 36.56 -18.03 30.14
C GLU A 226 36.05 -18.23 31.56
N GLN A 227 36.93 -18.77 32.39
CA GLN A 227 37.07 -18.35 33.76
C GLN A 227 37.67 -16.95 33.75
N ASP A 228 36.99 -16.01 34.45
CA ASP A 228 37.41 -14.64 34.72
C ASP A 228 37.22 -13.62 33.59
N ASP A 229 35.97 -13.28 33.33
CA ASP A 229 35.60 -11.89 33.07
C ASP A 229 34.08 -11.74 33.30
N ASP A 230 33.71 -10.76 34.16
CA ASP A 230 32.34 -10.42 34.57
C ASP A 230 31.52 -10.06 33.32
N PRO A 231 30.41 -10.73 33.00
CA PRO A 231 29.66 -10.43 31.80
C PRO A 231 29.07 -9.04 31.92
N ASP A 232 29.58 -8.15 31.10
CA ASP A 232 29.22 -6.73 30.99
C ASP A 232 27.72 -6.52 31.12
N GLU A 233 27.36 -5.65 32.05
CA GLU A 233 26.00 -5.17 32.37
C GLU A 233 25.26 -4.58 31.15
N TYR A 234 25.97 -4.37 30.04
CA TYR A 234 25.49 -3.81 28.77
C TYR A 234 24.70 -4.81 27.91
N ASP A 235 25.04 -6.08 27.89
CA ASP A 235 24.49 -7.08 26.95
C ASP A 235 23.04 -7.46 27.29
N LEU A 236 22.67 -7.48 28.56
CA LEU A 236 21.32 -7.81 29.02
C LEU A 236 20.35 -6.63 28.81
N ALA A 237 20.82 -5.39 28.99
CA ALA A 237 20.04 -4.19 28.81
C ALA A 237 19.77 -3.90 27.32
N GLU A 238 20.76 -4.16 26.44
CA GLU A 238 20.65 -4.04 24.99
C GLU A 238 19.70 -5.10 24.43
N PHE A 239 19.78 -6.35 24.89
CA PHE A 239 18.86 -7.43 24.53
C PHE A 239 17.40 -7.15 24.94
N LEU A 240 17.18 -6.55 26.11
CA LEU A 240 15.85 -6.22 26.61
C LEU A 240 15.24 -5.00 25.90
N THR A 241 16.08 -4.04 25.47
CA THR A 241 15.65 -2.87 24.71
C THR A 241 15.33 -3.20 23.25
N GLU A 242 16.15 -4.01 22.60
CA GLU A 242 15.99 -4.36 21.18
C GLU A 242 14.74 -5.23 20.91
N LYS A 243 14.32 -6.04 21.87
CA LYS A 243 13.18 -6.97 21.70
C LYS A 243 11.85 -6.51 22.32
N GLY A 244 11.81 -5.41 23.04
CA GLY A 244 10.58 -4.87 23.62
C GLY A 244 9.87 -5.80 24.62
N TYR A 245 10.56 -6.77 25.20
CA TYR A 245 9.98 -7.75 26.11
C TYR A 245 9.83 -7.19 27.52
N TYR A 246 8.61 -6.82 27.87
CA TYR A 246 8.23 -6.46 29.23
C TYR A 246 7.89 -7.66 30.14
N SER A 247 7.82 -8.86 29.56
CA SER A 247 7.58 -10.09 30.34
C SER A 247 8.47 -11.21 29.81
N ILE A 248 9.29 -11.77 30.70
CA ILE A 248 10.09 -12.96 30.42
C ILE A 248 9.18 -14.18 30.56
N PRO A 249 9.19 -15.13 29.60
CA PRO A 249 8.38 -16.34 29.71
C PRO A 249 8.67 -17.11 31.00
N PRO A 250 7.67 -17.72 31.65
CA PRO A 250 7.86 -18.40 32.94
C PRO A 250 8.95 -19.47 32.97
N ARG A 251 9.20 -20.13 31.83
CA ARG A 251 10.28 -21.14 31.72
C ARG A 251 11.66 -20.49 31.77
N THR A 252 11.85 -19.40 31.06
CA THR A 252 13.11 -18.63 31.03
C THR A 252 13.35 -17.94 32.37
N TRP A 253 12.30 -17.45 33.04
CA TRP A 253 12.39 -16.86 34.37
C TRP A 253 12.89 -17.84 35.42
N LYS A 254 12.49 -19.13 35.35
CA LYS A 254 12.92 -20.17 36.27
C LYS A 254 14.39 -20.60 36.10
N SER A 255 14.94 -20.43 34.89
CA SER A 255 16.34 -20.78 34.58
C SER A 255 17.34 -19.67 34.91
N LEU A 256 16.88 -18.45 35.23
CA LEU A 256 17.73 -17.32 35.63
C LEU A 256 18.25 -17.47 37.04
N SER A 257 19.48 -17.02 37.30
CA SER A 257 20.05 -16.92 38.65
C SER A 257 19.22 -16.01 39.53
N LYS A 258 19.41 -16.09 40.85
CA LYS A 258 18.71 -15.22 41.80
C LYS A 258 19.11 -13.77 41.60
N GLU A 259 20.39 -13.50 41.28
CA GLU A 259 20.92 -12.17 41.01
C GLU A 259 20.34 -11.56 39.73
N ASP A 260 20.27 -12.33 38.66
CA ASP A 260 19.69 -11.85 37.38
C ASP A 260 18.21 -11.49 37.52
N ARG A 261 17.47 -12.26 38.30
CA ARG A 261 16.06 -11.94 38.57
C ARG A 261 15.92 -10.62 39.34
N GLU A 262 16.80 -10.33 40.30
CA GLU A 262 16.77 -9.08 41.05
C GLU A 262 17.22 -7.89 40.16
N LYS A 263 18.25 -8.03 39.34
CA LYS A 263 18.68 -7.02 38.36
C LYS A 263 17.54 -6.68 37.40
N ILE A 264 16.84 -7.67 36.87
CA ILE A 264 15.68 -7.49 35.97
C ILE A 264 14.50 -6.79 36.67
N LYS A 265 14.24 -7.12 37.94
CA LYS A 265 13.20 -6.45 38.73
C LYS A 265 13.54 -4.97 38.96
N GLN A 266 14.79 -4.66 39.27
CA GLN A 266 15.26 -3.28 39.44
C GLN A 266 15.15 -2.50 38.15
N PHE A 267 15.57 -3.06 37.02
CA PHE A 267 15.47 -2.44 35.71
C PHE A 267 14.00 -2.15 35.30
N ASN A 268 13.10 -3.11 35.48
CA ASN A 268 11.67 -2.94 35.26
C ASN A 268 11.06 -1.88 36.18
N GLY A 269 11.58 -1.75 37.41
CA GLY A 269 11.20 -0.68 38.36
C GLY A 269 11.61 0.71 37.87
N LEU A 270 12.81 0.86 37.31
CA LEU A 270 13.33 2.10 36.74
C LEU A 270 12.55 2.50 35.48
N LEU A 271 12.24 1.57 34.58
CA LEU A 271 11.42 1.82 33.41
C LEU A 271 10.01 2.29 33.76
N ARG A 272 9.39 1.71 34.78
CA ARG A 272 8.08 2.16 35.31
C ARG A 272 8.15 3.58 35.89
N LYS A 273 9.22 3.94 36.57
CA LYS A 273 9.44 5.31 37.07
C LYS A 273 9.62 6.29 35.92
N LYS A 274 10.43 5.95 34.90
CA LYS A 274 10.68 6.81 33.73
C LYS A 274 9.39 7.07 32.92
N ARG A 275 8.51 6.05 32.76
CA ARG A 275 7.21 6.20 32.09
C ARG A 275 6.24 7.09 32.87
N ARG A 276 6.26 7.05 34.21
CA ARG A 276 5.43 7.94 35.03
C ARG A 276 5.87 9.40 34.96
N SER A 277 7.17 9.64 34.73
CA SER A 277 7.72 10.99 34.58
C SER A 277 7.57 11.59 33.19
N SER A 278 7.34 10.75 32.13
CA SER A 278 7.20 11.21 30.74
C SER A 278 5.75 11.46 30.29
N GLY A 279 4.75 11.32 31.17
CA GLY A 279 3.33 11.67 30.87
C GLY A 279 2.61 10.74 29.89
N ASP A 280 3.20 9.62 29.48
CA ASP A 280 2.70 8.71 28.45
C ASP A 280 1.61 7.71 28.99
N THR A 281 1.00 8.05 30.13
CA THR A 281 0.06 7.17 30.84
C THR A 281 -1.34 7.14 30.24
N ASP A 282 -1.71 8.11 29.39
CA ASP A 282 -3.10 8.24 28.94
C ASP A 282 -3.51 7.31 27.76
N GLN A 283 -2.54 6.84 26.97
CA GLN A 283 -2.87 5.97 25.83
C GLN A 283 -3.11 4.49 26.21
N ILE A 284 -2.52 4.00 27.29
CA ILE A 284 -2.62 2.58 27.69
C ILE A 284 -3.93 2.30 28.45
N ASN A 285 -4.42 3.27 29.22
CA ASN A 285 -5.68 3.13 29.96
C ASN A 285 -6.90 3.15 29.03
N ASN A 286 -6.87 3.92 27.94
CA ASN A 286 -7.93 3.93 26.93
C ASN A 286 -8.03 2.61 26.15
N ARG A 287 -6.93 1.89 25.92
CA ARG A 287 -6.98 0.57 25.26
C ARG A 287 -7.52 -0.54 26.17
N ARG A 288 -7.28 -0.49 27.46
CA ARG A 288 -7.84 -1.46 28.43
C ARG A 288 -9.34 -1.27 28.65
N ALA A 289 -9.83 -0.04 28.68
CA ALA A 289 -11.25 0.26 28.81
C ALA A 289 -12.07 -0.24 27.61
N SER A 290 -11.53 -0.15 26.38
CA SER A 290 -12.20 -0.62 25.16
C SER A 290 -12.31 -2.14 25.06
N TYR A 291 -11.38 -2.90 25.65
CA TYR A 291 -11.44 -4.37 25.69
C TYR A 291 -12.44 -4.91 26.72
N GLN A 292 -12.59 -4.24 27.85
CA GLN A 292 -13.56 -4.67 28.88
C GLN A 292 -15.01 -4.39 28.46
N ASP A 293 -15.26 -3.37 27.64
CA ASP A 293 -16.60 -3.04 27.15
C ASP A 293 -17.09 -4.00 26.05
N GLN A 294 -16.18 -4.60 25.28
CA GLN A 294 -16.51 -5.64 24.29
C GLN A 294 -16.84 -7.00 24.93
N ASP A 295 -16.22 -7.36 26.03
CA ASP A 295 -16.50 -8.63 26.73
C ASP A 295 -17.82 -8.55 27.54
N SER A 296 -18.17 -7.39 28.04
CA SER A 296 -19.44 -7.19 28.76
C SER A 296 -20.64 -7.20 27.82
N LYS A 297 -20.49 -6.77 26.55
CA LYS A 297 -21.57 -6.84 25.56
C LYS A 297 -21.81 -8.26 25.05
N LYS A 298 -20.77 -9.11 24.96
CA LYS A 298 -20.92 -10.52 24.56
C LYS A 298 -21.61 -11.39 25.61
N ARG A 299 -21.60 -11.02 26.88
CA ARG A 299 -22.29 -11.79 27.97
C ARG A 299 -23.78 -11.46 28.17
N LYS A 300 -24.31 -10.45 27.48
CA LYS A 300 -25.74 -10.07 27.55
C LYS A 300 -26.58 -10.59 26.37
N THR A 301 -26.01 -11.38 25.47
CA THR A 301 -26.68 -11.94 24.28
C THR A 301 -26.64 -13.47 24.23
N VAL A 302 -26.61 -14.12 25.38
CA VAL A 302 -26.85 -15.57 25.53
C VAL A 302 -28.01 -15.77 26.51
#